data_8d4276cb5f0eb8784e397831fc8ee8dd
#
_entry.id   8d4276cb5f0eb8784e397831fc8ee8dd
#
_cell.length_a   1.000
_cell.length_b   1.000
_cell.length_c   1.000
_cell.angle_alpha   90.00
_cell.angle_beta   90.00
_cell.angle_gamma   90.00
#
_symmetry.space_group_name_H-M   'P 1'
#
loop_
_entity.id
_entity.type
_entity.pdbx_description
1 polymer ?
#
loop_
_entity_poly.entity_id
_entity_poly.type
_entity_poly.pdbx_seq_one_letter_code
_entity_poly.pdbx_strand_id
1 'polypeptide(L)'
;PIGESILQGEGAGPGPTSSSLLSDLHYVLKGNINNPFGIPSKKRKNLKSFNSNNYTNSLYLRFEVKDKSGVLSTITNRLAKYKISVKRIIQTPDKIGGKATIVIIKHKTTEINAKNCLAIFKKNKYILKFPTLIRLYN
;
A
#
# COMPACT_ATOMS: atom_id res chain seq x y z
N PRO A 1 21.05 -15.11 -19.30
CA PRO A 1 19.99 -14.59 -18.46
C PRO A 1 19.90 -15.42 -17.19
N ILE A 2 19.97 -14.77 -16.05
CA ILE A 2 19.78 -15.40 -14.75
C ILE A 2 18.26 -15.45 -14.54
N GLY A 3 17.70 -16.63 -14.28
CA GLY A 3 16.30 -16.81 -13.93
C GLY A 3 15.97 -16.20 -12.57
N GLU A 4 15.00 -16.76 -11.87
CA GLU A 4 14.61 -16.32 -10.55
C GLU A 4 15.75 -16.54 -9.56
N SER A 5 16.10 -15.51 -8.79
CA SER A 5 17.08 -15.57 -7.71
C SER A 5 16.44 -15.18 -6.40
N ILE A 6 16.61 -15.98 -5.35
CA ILE A 6 16.07 -15.74 -4.03
C ILE A 6 17.23 -15.56 -3.05
N LEU A 7 17.24 -14.46 -2.31
CA LEU A 7 18.17 -14.18 -1.22
C LEU A 7 17.39 -14.17 0.10
N GLN A 8 17.83 -14.98 1.06
CA GLN A 8 17.23 -15.04 2.38
C GLN A 8 18.30 -14.80 3.44
N GLY A 9 18.00 -13.97 4.42
CA GLY A 9 18.86 -13.67 5.54
C GLY A 9 18.15 -12.89 6.63
N GLU A 10 18.78 -12.75 7.76
CA GLU A 10 18.28 -11.91 8.85
C GLU A 10 18.32 -10.43 8.43
N GLY A 11 17.19 -9.72 8.50
CA GLY A 11 17.10 -8.31 8.15
C GLY A 11 17.49 -7.36 9.27
N ALA A 12 17.56 -7.85 10.53
CA ALA A 12 17.86 -7.05 11.72
C ALA A 12 18.48 -7.94 12.81
N GLY A 13 19.07 -7.30 13.82
CA GLY A 13 19.71 -7.97 14.95
C GLY A 13 21.15 -7.54 15.16
N PRO A 14 21.78 -7.84 16.32
CA PRO A 14 23.14 -7.39 16.62
C PRO A 14 24.17 -7.97 15.65
N GLY A 15 24.07 -9.23 15.27
CA GLY A 15 24.99 -9.89 14.34
C GLY A 15 24.96 -9.26 12.95
N PRO A 16 23.84 -9.24 12.23
CA PRO A 16 23.72 -8.64 10.89
C PRO A 16 24.11 -7.16 10.87
N THR A 17 23.72 -6.40 11.90
CA THR A 17 24.04 -4.97 12.00
C THR A 17 25.55 -4.75 12.18
N SER A 18 26.19 -5.49 13.07
CA SER A 18 27.65 -5.41 13.30
C SER A 18 28.41 -5.81 12.05
N SER A 19 28.00 -6.87 11.37
CA SER A 19 28.62 -7.32 10.12
C SER A 19 28.54 -6.26 9.03
N SER A 20 27.39 -5.60 8.87
CA SER A 20 27.20 -4.53 7.89
C SER A 20 28.08 -3.32 8.20
N LEU A 21 28.11 -2.88 9.46
CA LEU A 21 28.96 -1.75 9.89
C LEU A 21 30.45 -2.01 9.66
N LEU A 22 30.95 -3.20 10.02
CA LEU A 22 32.31 -3.59 9.79
C LEU A 22 32.67 -3.67 8.30
N SER A 23 31.74 -4.18 7.49
CA SER A 23 31.89 -4.24 6.04
C SER A 23 32.00 -2.84 5.44
N ASP A 24 31.15 -1.92 5.84
CA ASP A 24 31.16 -0.53 5.36
C ASP A 24 32.47 0.20 5.80
N LEU A 25 32.84 0.01 7.05
CA LEU A 25 34.12 0.57 7.57
C LEU A 25 35.31 0.05 6.77
N HIS A 26 35.38 -1.25 6.56
CA HIS A 26 36.45 -1.87 5.75
C HIS A 26 36.48 -1.33 4.32
N TYR A 27 35.30 -1.16 3.70
CA TYR A 27 35.15 -0.61 2.37
C TYR A 27 35.74 0.83 2.28
N VAL A 28 35.37 1.67 3.25
CA VAL A 28 35.87 3.06 3.34
C VAL A 28 37.38 3.08 3.58
N LEU A 29 37.93 2.26 4.50
CA LEU A 29 39.36 2.19 4.81
C LEU A 29 40.19 1.73 3.60
N LYS A 30 39.63 0.93 2.71
CA LYS A 30 40.29 0.57 1.45
C LYS A 30 40.24 1.68 0.38
N GLY A 31 39.71 2.84 0.70
CA GLY A 31 39.60 3.96 -0.26
C GLY A 31 38.53 3.75 -1.35
N ASN A 32 37.66 2.76 -1.22
CA ASN A 32 36.56 2.52 -2.15
C ASN A 32 35.45 3.54 -1.91
N ILE A 33 35.60 4.75 -2.39
CA ILE A 33 34.58 5.79 -2.25
C ILE A 33 33.76 5.85 -3.55
N ASN A 34 32.62 5.21 -3.55
CA ASN A 34 31.68 5.29 -4.66
C ASN A 34 30.63 6.38 -4.40
N ASN A 35 30.26 7.06 -5.49
CA ASN A 35 29.15 8.00 -5.39
C ASN A 35 27.83 7.24 -5.10
N PRO A 36 27.05 7.66 -4.08
CA PRO A 36 25.71 7.12 -3.88
C PRO A 36 24.91 7.24 -5.20
N PHE A 37 24.23 6.17 -5.58
CA PHE A 37 23.49 6.08 -6.86
C PHE A 37 24.37 6.13 -8.13
N GLY A 38 25.65 5.84 -8.05
CA GLY A 38 26.59 5.77 -9.18
C GLY A 38 26.88 7.12 -9.87
N ILE A 39 26.35 8.24 -9.36
CA ILE A 39 26.50 9.57 -9.98
C ILE A 39 26.97 10.59 -8.94
N PRO A 40 27.96 11.45 -9.28
CA PRO A 40 28.36 12.56 -8.39
C PRO A 40 27.19 13.45 -8.00
N SER A 41 27.17 13.90 -6.75
CA SER A 41 26.06 14.71 -6.21
C SER A 41 25.74 15.96 -7.06
N LYS A 42 26.77 16.59 -7.62
CA LYS A 42 26.65 17.77 -8.51
C LYS A 42 25.92 17.47 -9.85
N LYS A 43 25.93 16.21 -10.30
CA LYS A 43 25.27 15.78 -11.53
C LYS A 43 23.86 15.23 -11.30
N ARG A 44 23.43 15.09 -10.03
CA ARG A 44 22.07 14.62 -9.71
C ARG A 44 21.06 15.71 -10.00
N LYS A 45 19.95 15.31 -10.64
CA LYS A 45 18.83 16.21 -10.93
C LYS A 45 17.89 16.26 -9.72
N ASN A 46 17.48 17.46 -9.33
CA ASN A 46 16.39 17.63 -8.37
C ASN A 46 15.06 17.34 -9.09
N LEU A 47 14.41 16.28 -8.68
CA LEU A 47 13.08 15.94 -9.18
C LEU A 47 12.02 16.73 -8.40
N LYS A 48 11.03 17.27 -9.12
CA LYS A 48 9.87 17.89 -8.49
C LYS A 48 9.01 16.82 -7.81
N SER A 49 8.39 17.19 -6.70
CA SER A 49 7.40 16.31 -6.05
C SER A 49 6.26 15.99 -7.00
N PHE A 50 5.92 14.72 -7.08
CA PHE A 50 4.79 14.26 -7.88
C PHE A 50 3.47 14.50 -7.15
N ASN A 51 2.47 15.08 -7.83
CA ASN A 51 1.13 15.19 -7.28
C ASN A 51 0.41 13.84 -7.38
N SER A 52 0.38 13.09 -6.28
CA SER A 52 -0.21 11.77 -6.22
C SER A 52 -1.72 11.74 -6.49
N ASN A 53 -2.43 12.85 -6.38
CA ASN A 53 -3.88 12.91 -6.56
C ASN A 53 -4.33 12.49 -7.96
N ASN A 54 -3.51 12.80 -8.96
CA ASN A 54 -3.78 12.47 -10.37
C ASN A 54 -3.28 11.07 -10.76
N TYR A 55 -2.59 10.40 -9.84
CA TYR A 55 -2.05 9.08 -10.12
C TYR A 55 -3.16 8.02 -10.16
N THR A 56 -3.11 7.17 -11.17
CA THR A 56 -4.14 6.15 -11.43
C THR A 56 -3.61 4.78 -11.04
N ASN A 57 -4.23 4.15 -10.05
CA ASN A 57 -3.88 2.83 -9.54
C ASN A 57 -5.08 1.93 -9.35
N SER A 58 -4.82 0.62 -9.36
CA SER A 58 -5.70 -0.33 -8.69
C SER A 58 -5.53 -0.18 -7.19
N LEU A 59 -6.61 -0.36 -6.42
CA LEU A 59 -6.55 -0.26 -4.97
C LEU A 59 -7.18 -1.48 -4.30
N TYR A 60 -6.58 -1.86 -3.19
CA TYR A 60 -7.14 -2.74 -2.19
C TYR A 60 -7.80 -1.89 -1.12
N LEU A 61 -9.07 -2.16 -0.84
CA LEU A 61 -9.85 -1.52 0.21
C LEU A 61 -10.31 -2.59 1.18
N ARG A 62 -10.08 -2.38 2.48
CA ARG A 62 -10.58 -3.25 3.54
C ARG A 62 -11.51 -2.49 4.46
N PHE A 63 -12.70 -3.00 4.64
CA PHE A 63 -13.74 -2.48 5.52
C PHE A 63 -13.98 -3.45 6.66
N GLU A 64 -13.96 -2.95 7.89
CA GLU A 64 -14.47 -3.66 9.06
C GLU A 64 -15.90 -3.16 9.32
N VAL A 65 -16.87 -4.05 9.22
CA VAL A 65 -18.30 -3.69 9.22
C VAL A 65 -19.10 -4.52 10.21
N LYS A 66 -20.29 -4.03 10.57
CA LYS A 66 -21.32 -4.87 11.20
C LYS A 66 -21.82 -5.88 10.17
N ASP A 67 -21.89 -7.16 10.56
CA ASP A 67 -22.43 -8.21 9.68
C ASP A 67 -23.96 -8.14 9.69
N LYS A 68 -24.50 -7.34 8.78
CA LYS A 68 -25.94 -7.12 8.60
C LYS A 68 -26.30 -7.07 7.13
N SER A 69 -27.51 -7.52 6.80
CA SER A 69 -28.07 -7.40 5.46
C SER A 69 -28.04 -5.94 4.99
N GLY A 70 -27.69 -5.73 3.71
CA GLY A 70 -27.63 -4.41 3.06
C GLY A 70 -26.35 -3.62 3.27
N VAL A 71 -25.41 -4.05 4.13
CA VAL A 71 -24.16 -3.34 4.34
C VAL A 71 -23.28 -3.35 3.09
N LEU A 72 -23.12 -4.51 2.46
CA LEU A 72 -22.39 -4.62 1.20
C LEU A 72 -23.01 -3.77 0.09
N SER A 73 -24.33 -3.80 -0.05
CA SER A 73 -25.05 -2.95 -1.01
C SER A 73 -24.81 -1.46 -0.75
N THR A 74 -24.81 -1.03 0.50
CA THR A 74 -24.50 0.35 0.86
C THR A 74 -23.09 0.76 0.42
N ILE A 75 -22.10 -0.12 0.58
CA ILE A 75 -20.72 0.13 0.17
C ILE A 75 -20.61 0.20 -1.35
N THR A 76 -21.15 -0.81 -2.06
CA THR A 76 -21.04 -0.90 -3.53
C THR A 76 -21.78 0.23 -4.23
N ASN A 77 -22.96 0.64 -3.75
CA ASN A 77 -23.69 1.79 -4.28
C ASN A 77 -22.88 3.09 -4.14
N ARG A 78 -22.17 3.27 -3.04
CA ARG A 78 -21.30 4.45 -2.88
C ARG A 78 -20.09 4.41 -3.81
N LEU A 79 -19.46 3.25 -3.97
CA LEU A 79 -18.38 3.09 -4.95
C LEU A 79 -18.85 3.42 -6.37
N ALA A 80 -20.05 2.93 -6.76
CA ALA A 80 -20.66 3.19 -8.06
C ALA A 80 -20.90 4.70 -8.28
N LYS A 81 -21.42 5.42 -7.25
CA LYS A 81 -21.64 6.87 -7.32
C LYS A 81 -20.36 7.65 -7.64
N TYR A 82 -19.21 7.16 -7.19
CA TYR A 82 -17.89 7.74 -7.51
C TYR A 82 -17.24 7.13 -8.74
N LYS A 83 -18.00 6.40 -9.55
CA LYS A 83 -17.52 5.72 -10.77
C LYS A 83 -16.33 4.78 -10.48
N ILE A 84 -16.33 4.16 -9.31
CA ILE A 84 -15.29 3.19 -8.90
C ILE A 84 -15.80 1.80 -9.25
N SER A 85 -15.23 1.23 -10.31
CA SER A 85 -15.50 -0.13 -10.75
C SER A 85 -14.77 -1.16 -9.88
N VAL A 86 -15.50 -2.21 -9.48
CA VAL A 86 -14.98 -3.28 -8.62
C VAL A 86 -14.51 -4.45 -9.47
N LYS A 87 -13.32 -4.95 -9.19
CA LYS A 87 -12.74 -6.14 -9.84
C LYS A 87 -13.03 -7.42 -9.04
N ARG A 88 -12.95 -7.35 -7.71
CA ARG A 88 -13.19 -8.49 -6.82
C ARG A 88 -13.71 -8.01 -5.47
N ILE A 89 -14.63 -8.78 -4.90
CA ILE A 89 -15.13 -8.61 -3.53
C ILE A 89 -14.94 -9.94 -2.81
N ILE A 90 -14.45 -9.87 -1.58
CA ILE A 90 -14.35 -10.99 -0.65
C ILE A 90 -14.95 -10.51 0.65
N GLN A 91 -15.94 -11.24 1.17
CA GLN A 91 -16.53 -11.01 2.49
C GLN A 91 -16.24 -12.19 3.38
N THR A 92 -15.67 -11.92 4.53
CA THR A 92 -15.37 -12.93 5.55
C THR A 92 -16.05 -12.52 6.85
N PRO A 93 -17.06 -13.27 7.31
CA PRO A 93 -17.68 -13.02 8.61
C PRO A 93 -16.70 -13.38 9.72
N ASP A 94 -16.70 -12.60 10.80
CA ASP A 94 -15.98 -12.95 12.02
C ASP A 94 -16.74 -14.05 12.78
N LYS A 95 -16.01 -14.99 13.35
CA LYS A 95 -16.59 -16.10 14.12
C LYS A 95 -17.32 -15.63 15.39
N ILE A 96 -17.06 -14.44 15.88
CA ILE A 96 -17.59 -13.89 17.13
C ILE A 96 -18.05 -12.45 16.92
N GLY A 97 -19.30 -12.13 17.24
CA GLY A 97 -19.75 -10.76 17.50
C GLY A 97 -20.39 -9.98 16.36
N GLY A 98 -20.95 -10.62 15.34
CA GLY A 98 -21.73 -9.93 14.29
C GLY A 98 -20.97 -8.88 13.52
N LYS A 99 -19.67 -9.13 13.27
CA LYS A 99 -18.76 -8.32 12.46
C LYS A 99 -18.36 -9.08 11.21
N ALA A 100 -17.98 -8.36 10.18
CA ALA A 100 -17.42 -8.93 8.97
C ALA A 100 -16.32 -8.04 8.41
N THR A 101 -15.36 -8.68 7.73
CA THR A 101 -14.37 -7.99 6.92
C THR A 101 -14.76 -8.08 5.46
N ILE A 102 -14.86 -6.91 4.80
CA ILE A 102 -15.12 -6.83 3.36
C ILE A 102 -13.85 -6.29 2.69
N VAL A 103 -13.27 -7.10 1.82
CA VAL A 103 -12.13 -6.72 0.97
C VAL A 103 -12.63 -6.45 -0.43
N ILE A 104 -12.26 -5.31 -0.97
CA ILE A 104 -12.61 -4.90 -2.33
C ILE A 104 -11.34 -4.57 -3.09
N ILE A 105 -11.10 -5.28 -4.21
CA ILE A 105 -10.09 -4.92 -5.19
C ILE A 105 -10.80 -4.19 -6.32
N LYS A 106 -10.38 -2.97 -6.62
CA LYS A 106 -10.99 -2.16 -7.67
C LYS A 106 -10.09 -2.02 -8.90
N HIS A 107 -10.70 -1.71 -10.03
CA HIS A 107 -9.99 -1.30 -11.24
C HIS A 107 -9.28 0.04 -11.05
N LYS A 108 -8.39 0.38 -12.00
CA LYS A 108 -7.64 1.65 -11.96
C LYS A 108 -8.58 2.85 -11.81
N THR A 109 -8.27 3.74 -10.88
CA THR A 109 -8.93 5.04 -10.70
C THR A 109 -7.94 6.04 -10.14
N THR A 110 -8.23 7.34 -10.24
CA THR A 110 -7.39 8.38 -9.64
C THR A 110 -7.43 8.31 -8.11
N GLU A 111 -6.34 8.67 -7.49
CA GLU A 111 -6.24 8.65 -6.03
C GLU A 111 -7.20 9.65 -5.39
N ILE A 112 -7.44 10.81 -6.02
CA ILE A 112 -8.40 11.79 -5.53
C ILE A 112 -9.82 11.23 -5.45
N ASN A 113 -10.27 10.49 -6.47
CA ASN A 113 -11.59 9.87 -6.47
C ASN A 113 -11.72 8.82 -5.36
N ALA A 114 -10.67 8.05 -5.15
CA ALA A 114 -10.66 7.05 -4.07
C ALA A 114 -10.72 7.71 -2.68
N LYS A 115 -9.93 8.75 -2.43
CA LYS A 115 -9.95 9.50 -1.16
C LYS A 115 -11.32 10.14 -0.91
N ASN A 116 -11.91 10.79 -1.92
CA ASN A 116 -13.23 11.41 -1.82
C ASN A 116 -14.32 10.38 -1.53
N CYS A 117 -14.27 9.22 -2.17
CA CYS A 117 -15.18 8.12 -1.89
C CYS A 117 -15.03 7.61 -0.45
N LEU A 118 -13.79 7.42 0.03
CA LEU A 118 -13.55 6.91 1.38
C LEU A 118 -13.96 7.91 2.47
N ALA A 119 -13.82 9.21 2.22
CA ALA A 119 -14.21 10.25 3.19
C ALA A 119 -15.69 10.14 3.63
N ILE A 120 -16.56 9.69 2.72
CA ILE A 120 -17.99 9.54 3.01
C ILE A 120 -18.27 8.41 4.02
N PHE A 121 -17.39 7.41 4.08
CA PHE A 121 -17.56 6.30 4.99
C PHE A 121 -17.27 6.65 6.45
N LYS A 122 -16.63 7.80 6.76
CA LYS A 122 -16.37 8.26 8.14
C LYS A 122 -17.64 8.34 8.99
N LYS A 123 -18.79 8.66 8.39
CA LYS A 123 -20.08 8.83 9.10
C LYS A 123 -21.04 7.66 8.90
N ASN A 124 -20.58 6.52 8.42
CA ASN A 124 -21.46 5.39 8.18
C ASN A 124 -21.59 4.51 9.43
N LYS A 125 -22.81 4.35 9.96
CA LYS A 125 -23.12 3.59 11.18
C LYS A 125 -22.81 2.10 11.14
N TYR A 126 -22.59 1.55 9.95
CA TYR A 126 -22.28 0.14 9.75
C TYR A 126 -20.78 -0.12 9.64
N ILE A 127 -19.97 0.91 9.43
CA ILE A 127 -18.52 0.80 9.30
C ILE A 127 -17.90 1.06 10.67
N LEU A 128 -17.17 0.08 11.17
CA LEU A 128 -16.62 0.09 12.54
C LEU A 128 -15.33 0.91 12.64
N LYS A 129 -14.52 0.85 11.58
CA LYS A 129 -13.27 1.62 11.49
C LYS A 129 -13.13 2.26 10.11
N PHE A 130 -12.37 3.35 10.04
CA PHE A 130 -12.06 3.97 8.75
C PHE A 130 -11.40 2.94 7.82
N PRO A 131 -11.86 2.81 6.56
CA PRO A 131 -11.37 1.78 5.66
C PRO A 131 -9.87 1.89 5.39
N THR A 132 -9.18 0.75 5.38
CA THR A 132 -7.78 0.68 4.97
C THR A 132 -7.67 0.73 3.45
N LEU A 133 -6.78 1.57 2.94
CA LEU A 133 -6.48 1.70 1.51
C LEU A 133 -5.02 1.35 1.26
N ILE A 134 -4.79 0.41 0.32
CA ILE A 134 -3.45 0.03 -0.14
C ILE A 134 -3.40 0.16 -1.66
N ARG A 135 -2.34 0.78 -2.18
CA ARG A 135 -2.11 0.88 -3.63
C ARG A 135 -1.54 -0.42 -4.15
N LEU A 136 -2.10 -0.90 -5.26
CA LEU A 136 -1.62 -2.09 -5.94
C LEU A 136 -0.84 -1.65 -7.19
N TYR A 137 0.43 -2.05 -7.24
CA TYR A 137 1.26 -1.88 -8.42
C TYR A 137 1.08 -3.12 -9.29
N ASN A 138 0.69 -2.93 -10.54
CA ASN A 138 0.60 -3.97 -11.57
C ASN A 138 1.70 -3.73 -12.59
#